data_0764304bf7bfd65c227822e974c08adf
#
_entry.id   0764304bf7bfd65c227822e974c08adf
#
_cell.length_a   1.000
_cell.length_b   1.000
_cell.length_c   1.000
_cell.angle_alpha   90.00
_cell.angle_beta   90.00
_cell.angle_gamma   90.00
#
_symmetry.space_group_name_H-M   'P 1'
#
loop_
_entity.id
_entity.type
_entity.pdbx_description
1 polymer ?
#
loop_
_entity_poly.entity_id
_entity_poly.type
_entity_poly.pdbx_seq_one_letter_code
_entity_poly.pdbx_strand_id
1 'polypeptide(L)'
;SEDRQKAYYLDKLHEIESVIDEARANKDRVTFKQAVRMQTRLMNQLEKLDEGKLAKADTFVEFEQLGIDFLFVDECHRYKNVRPITSLGNVAGIGNTTAQKNMDMEMKVRSIQEEHNGTNIVFATGTPVSNSISEMYVMMNYIQPDILSDYGMDNFDAWVGAFGVIENNLEINTTGDKFIARKRFTKFTNLPELMTLYKRTTDIQMTEDLDLPVPNVERIAVKSELTNAQENKLDELVLRTDTIKSGGVEPSEDNMLKITSEARKLATDMRLLDDRYTLADNNKIMQVVDNVFKIYQRETVNRGTQMIFSDIGTPSTDGFSIYNELKNLLVDRGVPEEEIAFIHDAKNKDAKLQLQRQMNAGEIRILLASTEKGGTGLNVQRRMKAVHHIDVPWKPSDIIQRNGRIVRQGNLYKRVQIYYYITTGSFDNYLWQIQETKLRYISQIMTSKTPVRSASDIDEQAMTASDFKAIATGNPFLKLRIELENELDLLSKRKIAWQRDLELSKKSVQSAEERIDLTNHQLSRIDIDIEQAKATRKEELIIGEEKLVKNPFLMEFSDGYTTDSMTKAGNQLAYICLLYTSDAADERSS
;
A
#
# COMPACT_ATOMS: atom_id res chain seq x y z
N SER A 1 -13.75 13.82 -20.35
CA SER A 1 -14.81 14.86 -20.34
C SER A 1 -15.36 15.04 -18.92
N GLU A 2 -15.99 16.16 -18.68
CA GLU A 2 -16.65 16.47 -17.41
C GLU A 2 -17.73 15.45 -17.08
N ASP A 3 -18.49 15.03 -18.07
CA ASP A 3 -19.56 14.04 -17.91
C ASP A 3 -19.04 12.68 -17.46
N ARG A 4 -17.90 12.22 -18.00
CA ARG A 4 -17.26 10.97 -17.56
C ARG A 4 -16.69 11.08 -16.14
N GLN A 5 -16.12 12.23 -15.76
CA GLN A 5 -15.69 12.46 -14.38
C GLN A 5 -16.87 12.42 -13.43
N LYS A 6 -18.00 13.03 -13.78
CA LYS A 6 -19.25 12.97 -13.00
C LYS A 6 -19.75 11.54 -12.85
N ALA A 7 -19.83 10.80 -13.98
CA ALA A 7 -20.25 9.40 -13.97
C ALA A 7 -19.34 8.55 -13.05
N TYR A 8 -18.02 8.72 -13.14
CA TYR A 8 -17.07 8.03 -12.28
C TYR A 8 -17.27 8.35 -10.78
N TYR A 9 -17.47 9.62 -10.44
CA TYR A 9 -17.69 10.00 -9.03
C TYR A 9 -19.03 9.50 -8.52
N LEU A 10 -20.08 9.48 -9.33
CA LEU A 10 -21.39 8.94 -8.97
C LEU A 10 -21.33 7.42 -8.73
N ASP A 11 -20.63 6.68 -9.58
CA ASP A 11 -20.40 5.24 -9.42
C ASP A 11 -19.70 4.95 -8.09
N LYS A 12 -18.60 5.68 -7.81
CA LYS A 12 -17.87 5.55 -6.54
C LYS A 12 -18.70 5.97 -5.31
N LEU A 13 -19.57 6.94 -5.44
CA LEU A 13 -20.48 7.34 -4.37
C LEU A 13 -21.49 6.21 -4.06
N HIS A 14 -22.02 5.57 -5.06
CA HIS A 14 -22.93 4.43 -4.89
C HIS A 14 -22.24 3.24 -4.20
N GLU A 15 -21.01 2.90 -4.61
CA GLU A 15 -20.22 1.88 -3.91
C GLU A 15 -20.00 2.23 -2.42
N ILE A 16 -19.70 3.49 -2.10
CA ILE A 16 -19.46 3.94 -0.72
C ILE A 16 -20.74 3.92 0.13
N GLU A 17 -21.89 4.21 -0.43
CA GLU A 17 -23.18 4.15 0.27
C GLU A 17 -23.43 2.74 0.82
N SER A 18 -23.17 1.73 0.02
CA SER A 18 -23.27 0.33 0.45
C SER A 18 -22.36 0.03 1.66
N VAL A 19 -21.11 0.52 1.62
CA VAL A 19 -20.17 0.35 2.74
C VAL A 19 -20.61 1.12 3.99
N ILE A 20 -21.19 2.31 3.83
CA ILE A 20 -21.73 3.11 4.95
C ILE A 20 -22.88 2.37 5.64
N ASP A 21 -23.80 1.80 4.87
CA ASP A 21 -24.95 1.07 5.40
C ASP A 21 -24.51 -0.23 6.11
N GLU A 22 -23.58 -0.96 5.53
CA GLU A 22 -22.98 -2.14 6.17
C GLU A 22 -22.25 -1.78 7.47
N ALA A 23 -21.41 -0.74 7.45
CA ALA A 23 -20.71 -0.29 8.65
C ALA A 23 -21.66 0.19 9.76
N ARG A 24 -22.80 0.81 9.37
CA ARG A 24 -23.85 1.21 10.30
C ARG A 24 -24.54 -0.01 10.92
N ALA A 25 -24.90 -1.00 10.09
CA ALA A 25 -25.52 -2.24 10.54
C ALA A 25 -24.61 -3.01 11.51
N ASN A 26 -23.33 -3.07 11.19
CA ASN A 26 -22.29 -3.76 11.99
C ASN A 26 -21.79 -2.93 13.19
N LYS A 27 -22.29 -1.72 13.41
CA LYS A 27 -21.83 -0.78 14.46
C LYS A 27 -20.32 -0.49 14.40
N ASP A 28 -19.70 -0.62 13.23
CA ASP A 28 -18.28 -0.29 13.03
C ASP A 28 -18.08 1.22 12.82
N ARG A 29 -17.86 1.91 13.94
CA ARG A 29 -17.66 3.37 13.95
C ARG A 29 -16.43 3.84 13.18
N VAL A 30 -15.40 2.99 13.05
CA VAL A 30 -14.15 3.39 12.38
C VAL A 30 -14.33 3.35 10.88
N THR A 31 -14.83 2.24 10.34
CA THR A 31 -15.17 2.10 8.93
C THR A 31 -16.20 3.13 8.50
N PHE A 32 -17.27 3.33 9.30
CA PHE A 32 -18.27 4.36 9.05
C PHE A 32 -17.66 5.76 8.89
N LYS A 33 -16.82 6.20 9.86
CA LYS A 33 -16.18 7.52 9.78
C LYS A 33 -15.27 7.67 8.56
N GLN A 34 -14.58 6.61 8.18
CA GLN A 34 -13.70 6.63 7.01
C GLN A 34 -14.50 6.70 5.71
N ALA A 35 -15.56 5.90 5.58
CA ALA A 35 -16.44 5.90 4.41
C ALA A 35 -17.14 7.25 4.24
N VAL A 36 -17.68 7.84 5.31
CA VAL A 36 -18.27 9.19 5.28
C VAL A 36 -17.27 10.26 4.85
N ARG A 37 -16.02 10.20 5.32
CA ARG A 37 -14.98 11.14 4.88
C ARG A 37 -14.66 10.98 3.39
N MET A 38 -14.66 9.75 2.89
CA MET A 38 -14.44 9.48 1.48
C MET A 38 -15.61 9.96 0.63
N GLN A 39 -16.84 9.71 1.07
CA GLN A 39 -18.06 10.23 0.46
C GLN A 39 -18.01 11.77 0.37
N THR A 40 -17.72 12.46 1.47
CA THR A 40 -17.61 13.92 1.50
C THR A 40 -16.56 14.44 0.51
N ARG A 41 -15.42 13.76 0.38
CA ARG A 41 -14.39 14.15 -0.60
C ARG A 41 -14.89 14.04 -2.04
N LEU A 42 -15.57 12.95 -2.37
CA LEU A 42 -16.10 12.72 -3.72
C LEU A 42 -17.22 13.70 -4.03
N MET A 43 -18.11 13.98 -3.08
CA MET A 43 -19.16 15.01 -3.22
C MET A 43 -18.55 16.40 -3.47
N ASN A 44 -17.53 16.78 -2.71
CA ASN A 44 -16.82 18.05 -2.92
C ASN A 44 -16.11 18.13 -4.29
N GLN A 45 -15.66 16.98 -4.83
CA GLN A 45 -15.10 16.93 -6.18
C GLN A 45 -16.21 17.11 -7.23
N LEU A 46 -17.36 16.46 -7.03
CA LEU A 46 -18.52 16.58 -7.89
C LEU A 46 -19.05 18.03 -7.93
N GLU A 47 -19.22 18.64 -6.75
CA GLU A 47 -19.63 20.05 -6.64
C GLU A 47 -18.68 21.02 -7.36
N LYS A 48 -17.36 20.78 -7.26
CA LYS A 48 -16.36 21.59 -7.97
C LYS A 48 -16.46 21.45 -9.48
N LEU A 49 -16.83 20.28 -9.99
CA LEU A 49 -17.12 20.08 -11.40
C LEU A 49 -18.37 20.87 -11.80
N ASP A 50 -19.47 20.78 -11.03
CA ASP A 50 -20.72 21.46 -11.32
C ASP A 50 -20.59 22.99 -11.24
N GLU A 51 -19.76 23.53 -10.35
CA GLU A 51 -19.49 24.96 -10.25
C GLU A 51 -18.57 25.50 -11.35
N GLY A 52 -18.10 24.67 -12.29
CA GLY A 52 -17.17 25.07 -13.35
C GLY A 52 -15.82 25.57 -12.84
N LYS A 53 -15.49 25.36 -11.56
CA LYS A 53 -14.22 25.82 -10.97
C LYS A 53 -13.02 25.02 -11.44
N LEU A 54 -13.24 23.80 -11.94
CA LEU A 54 -12.21 22.98 -12.60
C LEU A 54 -12.03 23.35 -14.07
N ALA A 55 -12.99 24.02 -14.68
CA ALA A 55 -13.01 24.43 -16.09
C ALA A 55 -12.13 25.66 -16.43
N LYS A 56 -11.27 26.13 -15.53
CA LYS A 56 -10.33 27.22 -15.82
C LYS A 56 -9.12 26.83 -16.68
N ALA A 57 -9.17 25.69 -17.33
CA ALA A 57 -8.18 25.29 -18.32
C ALA A 57 -8.78 25.29 -19.73
N ASP A 58 -9.36 26.39 -20.14
CA ASP A 58 -9.93 26.63 -21.50
C ASP A 58 -8.92 26.49 -22.66
N THR A 59 -7.74 25.91 -22.38
CA THR A 59 -6.66 25.74 -23.38
C THR A 59 -6.13 24.32 -23.47
N PHE A 60 -6.67 23.35 -22.73
CA PHE A 60 -6.19 21.96 -22.80
C PHE A 60 -7.19 21.08 -23.55
N VAL A 61 -6.68 20.36 -24.54
CA VAL A 61 -7.40 19.29 -25.23
C VAL A 61 -7.77 18.22 -24.22
N GLU A 62 -9.03 17.86 -24.13
CA GLU A 62 -9.49 16.75 -23.28
C GLU A 62 -8.86 15.43 -23.74
N PHE A 63 -8.69 14.47 -22.83
CA PHE A 63 -8.05 13.18 -23.13
C PHE A 63 -8.79 12.45 -24.27
N GLU A 64 -10.10 12.47 -24.26
CA GLU A 64 -10.96 11.85 -25.29
C GLU A 64 -10.79 12.50 -26.66
N GLN A 65 -10.52 13.82 -26.71
CA GLN A 65 -10.28 14.54 -27.97
C GLN A 65 -8.93 14.22 -28.60
N LEU A 66 -8.03 13.56 -27.86
CA LEU A 66 -6.72 13.13 -28.38
C LEU A 66 -6.84 11.92 -29.31
N GLY A 67 -7.99 11.23 -29.35
CA GLY A 67 -8.20 10.04 -30.18
C GLY A 67 -7.23 8.90 -29.83
N ILE A 68 -7.02 8.65 -28.54
CA ILE A 68 -6.11 7.61 -28.05
C ILE A 68 -6.88 6.29 -27.97
N ASP A 69 -6.56 5.38 -28.87
CA ASP A 69 -7.18 4.05 -28.94
C ASP A 69 -6.43 2.98 -28.12
N PHE A 70 -5.18 3.24 -27.77
CA PHE A 70 -4.30 2.28 -27.08
C PHE A 70 -3.40 2.98 -26.07
N LEU A 71 -3.31 2.43 -24.84
CA LEU A 71 -2.52 3.02 -23.77
C LEU A 71 -1.45 2.04 -23.25
N PHE A 72 -0.19 2.41 -23.38
CA PHE A 72 0.94 1.76 -22.74
C PHE A 72 1.37 2.55 -21.51
N VAL A 73 1.42 1.91 -20.35
CA VAL A 73 1.82 2.53 -19.09
C VAL A 73 3.09 1.85 -18.58
N ASP A 74 4.23 2.51 -18.76
CA ASP A 74 5.49 2.06 -18.18
C ASP A 74 5.57 2.47 -16.70
N GLU A 75 6.24 1.64 -15.88
CA GLU A 75 6.34 1.80 -14.44
C GLU A 75 4.95 1.93 -13.76
N CYS A 76 4.02 1.10 -14.19
CA CYS A 76 2.62 1.13 -13.74
C CYS A 76 2.45 0.94 -12.23
N HIS A 77 3.44 0.37 -11.53
CA HIS A 77 3.46 0.27 -10.07
C HIS A 77 3.33 1.64 -9.37
N ARG A 78 3.54 2.76 -10.07
CA ARG A 78 3.31 4.11 -9.55
C ARG A 78 1.83 4.47 -9.39
N TYR A 79 0.92 3.68 -9.98
CA TYR A 79 -0.52 3.86 -9.95
C TYR A 79 -1.25 2.85 -9.07
N LYS A 80 -0.54 1.98 -8.35
CA LYS A 80 -1.11 0.96 -7.48
C LYS A 80 -1.73 1.47 -6.17
N ASN A 81 -1.43 2.72 -5.77
CA ASN A 81 -1.96 3.30 -4.53
C ASN A 81 -3.37 3.87 -4.74
N VAL A 82 -4.28 3.05 -5.26
CA VAL A 82 -5.72 3.31 -5.24
C VAL A 82 -6.26 2.70 -3.97
N ARG A 83 -6.93 3.51 -3.16
CA ARG A 83 -7.61 2.99 -1.98
C ARG A 83 -8.86 2.24 -2.45
N PRO A 84 -8.96 0.94 -2.19
CA PRO A 84 -10.19 0.23 -2.48
C PRO A 84 -11.32 0.72 -1.56
N ILE A 85 -12.54 0.73 -2.08
CA ILE A 85 -13.74 0.92 -1.28
C ILE A 85 -13.98 -0.40 -0.56
N THR A 86 -14.05 -0.39 0.77
CA THR A 86 -14.04 -1.61 1.57
C THR A 86 -14.72 -1.42 2.92
N SER A 87 -15.42 -2.43 3.37
CA SER A 87 -15.94 -2.55 4.74
C SER A 87 -14.82 -2.89 5.75
N LEU A 88 -13.61 -3.22 5.27
CA LEU A 88 -12.44 -3.56 6.06
C LEU A 88 -11.61 -2.33 6.49
N GLY A 89 -12.24 -1.17 6.67
CA GLY A 89 -11.58 0.11 6.95
C GLY A 89 -10.70 0.14 8.21
N ASN A 90 -10.87 -0.83 9.08
CA ASN A 90 -10.09 -0.97 10.34
C ASN A 90 -8.95 -1.98 10.24
N VAL A 91 -8.64 -2.49 9.03
CA VAL A 91 -7.60 -3.47 8.80
C VAL A 91 -6.31 -2.77 8.39
N ALA A 92 -5.21 -3.03 9.10
CA ALA A 92 -3.89 -2.54 8.73
C ALA A 92 -3.36 -3.28 7.48
N GLY A 93 -2.57 -2.58 6.64
CA GLY A 93 -2.08 -3.11 5.37
C GLY A 93 -2.91 -2.69 4.15
N ILE A 94 -4.09 -2.07 4.34
CA ILE A 94 -4.86 -1.45 3.28
C ILE A 94 -4.43 0.01 3.11
N GLY A 95 -4.10 0.42 1.88
CA GLY A 95 -3.73 1.80 1.58
C GLY A 95 -4.81 2.80 2.01
N ASN A 96 -4.43 3.81 2.78
CA ASN A 96 -5.39 4.78 3.35
C ASN A 96 -5.60 6.05 2.52
N THR A 97 -4.84 6.21 1.44
CA THR A 97 -4.87 7.41 0.60
C THR A 97 -4.93 7.05 -0.87
N THR A 98 -5.79 7.73 -1.62
CA THR A 98 -5.77 7.70 -3.07
C THR A 98 -5.14 8.99 -3.57
N ALA A 99 -4.05 8.88 -4.31
CA ALA A 99 -3.45 10.04 -4.97
C ALA A 99 -4.30 10.44 -6.18
N GLN A 100 -4.45 11.73 -6.43
CA GLN A 100 -5.25 12.24 -7.56
C GLN A 100 -4.80 11.67 -8.90
N LYS A 101 -3.48 11.48 -9.11
CA LYS A 101 -2.94 10.85 -10.32
C LYS A 101 -3.44 9.42 -10.55
N ASN A 102 -3.76 8.68 -9.49
CA ASN A 102 -4.24 7.30 -9.60
C ASN A 102 -5.71 7.27 -10.02
N MET A 103 -6.53 8.18 -9.49
CA MET A 103 -7.91 8.36 -9.93
C MET A 103 -7.98 8.79 -11.40
N ASP A 104 -7.11 9.72 -11.80
CA ASP A 104 -7.00 10.15 -13.19
C ASP A 104 -6.60 9.01 -14.12
N MET A 105 -5.66 8.14 -13.70
CA MET A 105 -5.30 6.95 -14.45
C MET A 105 -6.47 5.96 -14.55
N GLU A 106 -7.19 5.73 -13.45
CA GLU A 106 -8.35 4.83 -13.44
C GLU A 106 -9.44 5.29 -14.42
N MET A 107 -9.75 6.59 -14.42
CA MET A 107 -10.72 7.16 -15.38
C MET A 107 -10.27 6.99 -16.83
N LYS A 108 -8.99 7.23 -17.13
CA LYS A 108 -8.44 7.06 -18.49
C LYS A 108 -8.46 5.61 -18.95
N VAL A 109 -8.09 4.69 -18.08
CA VAL A 109 -8.13 3.25 -18.37
C VAL A 109 -9.55 2.80 -18.64
N ARG A 110 -10.51 3.13 -17.76
CA ARG A 110 -11.93 2.79 -17.97
C ARG A 110 -12.48 3.37 -19.26
N SER A 111 -12.16 4.65 -19.58
CA SER A 111 -12.58 5.29 -20.82
C SER A 111 -12.17 4.50 -22.07
N ILE A 112 -10.92 4.04 -22.13
CA ILE A 112 -10.43 3.25 -23.27
C ILE A 112 -11.07 1.85 -23.27
N GLN A 113 -11.20 1.22 -22.12
CA GLN A 113 -11.79 -0.13 -22.01
C GLN A 113 -13.27 -0.14 -22.42
N GLU A 114 -14.04 0.88 -22.05
CA GLU A 114 -15.45 1.03 -22.46
C GLU A 114 -15.59 1.15 -23.98
N GLU A 115 -14.69 1.87 -24.64
CA GLU A 115 -14.70 2.03 -26.10
C GLU A 115 -14.19 0.80 -26.85
N HIS A 116 -13.38 -0.05 -26.20
CA HIS A 116 -12.67 -1.17 -26.83
C HIS A 116 -12.95 -2.53 -26.17
N ASN A 117 -14.13 -2.74 -25.60
CA ASN A 117 -14.58 -4.01 -25.03
C ASN A 117 -13.58 -4.59 -23.99
N GLY A 118 -13.11 -3.77 -23.07
CA GLY A 118 -12.20 -4.19 -22.00
C GLY A 118 -10.73 -4.37 -22.41
N THR A 119 -10.34 -3.94 -23.62
CA THR A 119 -8.99 -4.15 -24.18
C THR A 119 -8.20 -2.85 -24.32
N ASN A 120 -7.08 -2.90 -25.05
CA ASN A 120 -6.24 -1.77 -25.47
C ASN A 120 -5.44 -1.08 -24.35
N ILE A 121 -5.25 -1.75 -23.23
CA ILE A 121 -4.41 -1.28 -22.11
C ILE A 121 -3.25 -2.26 -21.90
N VAL A 122 -2.04 -1.74 -21.86
CA VAL A 122 -0.84 -2.51 -21.48
C VAL A 122 -0.12 -1.81 -20.34
N PHE A 123 0.00 -2.52 -19.23
CA PHE A 123 0.78 -2.09 -18.08
C PHE A 123 2.10 -2.84 -18.02
N ALA A 124 3.21 -2.12 -17.90
CA ALA A 124 4.55 -2.67 -17.77
C ALA A 124 5.20 -2.22 -16.46
N THR A 125 5.81 -3.16 -15.75
CA THR A 125 6.58 -2.85 -14.54
C THR A 125 7.55 -3.98 -14.18
N GLY A 126 8.71 -3.65 -13.65
CA GLY A 126 9.63 -4.61 -13.04
C GLY A 126 9.25 -5.01 -11.61
N THR A 127 8.25 -4.38 -10.99
CA THR A 127 7.89 -4.57 -9.56
C THR A 127 6.39 -4.45 -9.34
N PRO A 128 5.58 -5.42 -9.80
CA PRO A 128 4.13 -5.36 -9.70
C PRO A 128 3.63 -5.36 -8.25
N VAL A 129 4.34 -6.04 -7.36
CA VAL A 129 4.08 -6.09 -5.92
C VAL A 129 5.32 -5.61 -5.18
N SER A 130 5.18 -4.68 -4.25
CA SER A 130 6.31 -4.15 -3.48
C SER A 130 6.09 -4.09 -1.97
N ASN A 131 4.87 -3.83 -1.51
CA ASN A 131 4.57 -3.69 -0.08
C ASN A 131 3.59 -4.77 0.41
N SER A 132 2.50 -4.99 -0.30
CA SER A 132 1.48 -5.97 0.05
C SER A 132 0.92 -6.66 -1.18
N ILE A 133 0.50 -7.91 -1.03
CA ILE A 133 -0.17 -8.65 -2.10
C ILE A 133 -1.51 -7.98 -2.49
N SER A 134 -2.12 -7.20 -1.61
CA SER A 134 -3.31 -6.40 -1.92
C SER A 134 -3.10 -5.45 -3.12
N GLU A 135 -1.84 -5.09 -3.43
CA GLU A 135 -1.49 -4.32 -4.62
C GLU A 135 -1.83 -5.07 -5.92
N MET A 136 -1.85 -6.42 -5.88
CA MET A 136 -2.27 -7.23 -7.03
C MET A 136 -3.74 -7.00 -7.38
N TYR A 137 -4.62 -6.87 -6.37
CA TYR A 137 -6.02 -6.54 -6.64
C TYR A 137 -6.16 -5.26 -7.44
N VAL A 138 -5.43 -4.21 -7.06
CA VAL A 138 -5.48 -2.94 -7.78
C VAL A 138 -5.02 -3.10 -9.24
N MET A 139 -3.94 -3.84 -9.48
CA MET A 139 -3.47 -4.11 -10.83
C MET A 139 -4.47 -4.96 -11.63
N MET A 140 -5.06 -5.98 -11.02
CA MET A 140 -6.09 -6.81 -11.64
C MET A 140 -7.34 -5.99 -11.98
N ASN A 141 -7.75 -5.08 -11.08
CA ASN A 141 -8.90 -4.21 -11.31
C ASN A 141 -8.69 -3.21 -12.46
N TYR A 142 -7.44 -2.81 -12.73
CA TYR A 142 -7.12 -2.04 -13.93
C TYR A 142 -7.20 -2.85 -15.22
N ILE A 143 -6.72 -4.11 -15.22
CA ILE A 143 -6.44 -4.86 -16.44
C ILE A 143 -7.52 -5.90 -16.75
N GLN A 144 -8.16 -6.46 -15.73
CA GLN A 144 -9.10 -7.58 -15.87
C GLN A 144 -10.34 -7.45 -14.97
N PRO A 145 -11.03 -6.28 -14.96
CA PRO A 145 -12.21 -6.08 -14.12
C PRO A 145 -13.31 -7.09 -14.44
N ASP A 146 -13.50 -7.42 -15.73
CA ASP A 146 -14.52 -8.38 -16.17
C ASP A 146 -14.24 -9.79 -15.63
N ILE A 147 -12.97 -10.21 -15.64
CA ILE A 147 -12.58 -11.51 -15.08
C ILE A 147 -12.83 -11.53 -13.56
N LEU A 148 -12.53 -10.43 -12.86
CA LEU A 148 -12.83 -10.34 -11.42
C LEU A 148 -14.34 -10.44 -11.17
N SER A 149 -15.16 -9.79 -11.98
CA SER A 149 -16.62 -9.84 -11.90
C SER A 149 -17.16 -11.24 -12.16
N ASP A 150 -16.66 -11.95 -13.19
CA ASP A 150 -17.04 -13.34 -13.51
C ASP A 150 -16.83 -14.31 -12.33
N TYR A 151 -15.83 -14.01 -11.46
CA TYR A 151 -15.55 -14.78 -10.26
C TYR A 151 -16.21 -14.21 -8.99
N GLY A 152 -17.05 -13.17 -9.11
CA GLY A 152 -17.69 -12.50 -7.99
C GLY A 152 -16.71 -11.75 -7.09
N MET A 153 -15.58 -11.29 -7.65
CA MET A 153 -14.49 -10.57 -6.94
C MET A 153 -14.34 -9.12 -7.45
N ASP A 154 -15.41 -8.54 -7.96
CA ASP A 154 -15.49 -7.15 -8.43
C ASP A 154 -15.24 -6.12 -7.34
N ASN A 155 -15.52 -6.48 -6.08
CA ASN A 155 -15.16 -5.66 -4.94
C ASN A 155 -13.97 -6.24 -4.15
N PHE A 156 -13.25 -5.35 -3.46
CA PHE A 156 -12.05 -5.71 -2.71
C PHE A 156 -12.32 -6.72 -1.60
N ASP A 157 -13.46 -6.61 -0.92
CA ASP A 157 -13.79 -7.45 0.23
C ASP A 157 -14.03 -8.90 -0.19
N ALA A 158 -14.67 -9.13 -1.34
CA ALA A 158 -14.83 -10.46 -1.92
C ALA A 158 -13.48 -11.08 -2.33
N TRP A 159 -12.61 -10.29 -2.97
CA TRP A 159 -11.26 -10.74 -3.32
C TRP A 159 -10.44 -11.10 -2.08
N VAL A 160 -10.53 -10.28 -1.02
CA VAL A 160 -9.89 -10.57 0.27
C VAL A 160 -10.47 -11.83 0.90
N GLY A 161 -11.77 -12.04 0.83
CA GLY A 161 -12.42 -13.26 1.32
C GLY A 161 -11.89 -14.53 0.65
N ALA A 162 -11.48 -14.45 -0.63
CA ALA A 162 -10.91 -15.56 -1.37
C ALA A 162 -9.41 -15.79 -1.08
N PHE A 163 -8.64 -14.71 -0.92
CA PHE A 163 -7.17 -14.77 -0.90
C PHE A 163 -6.51 -14.22 0.36
N GLY A 164 -7.21 -13.46 1.19
CA GLY A 164 -6.66 -12.82 2.38
C GLY A 164 -7.01 -13.51 3.68
N VAL A 165 -6.09 -13.49 4.62
CA VAL A 165 -6.35 -13.88 6.02
C VAL A 165 -6.18 -12.66 6.90
N ILE A 166 -7.26 -12.27 7.57
CA ILE A 166 -7.27 -11.16 8.51
C ILE A 166 -7.22 -11.75 9.92
N GLU A 167 -6.18 -11.41 10.67
CA GLU A 167 -6.03 -11.80 12.06
C GLU A 167 -5.97 -10.58 12.96
N ASN A 168 -6.37 -10.76 14.22
CA ASN A 168 -6.17 -9.75 15.25
C ASN A 168 -4.72 -9.82 15.72
N ASN A 169 -3.89 -8.90 15.26
CA ASN A 169 -2.52 -8.75 15.73
C ASN A 169 -2.47 -7.72 16.85
N LEU A 170 -1.67 -8.02 17.86
CA LEU A 170 -1.33 -7.05 18.88
C LEU A 170 -0.13 -6.24 18.38
N GLU A 171 -0.41 -5.04 17.94
CA GLU A 171 0.59 -4.08 17.51
C GLU A 171 0.85 -3.08 18.63
N ILE A 172 2.09 -2.67 18.76
CA ILE A 172 2.40 -1.51 19.58
C ILE A 172 1.80 -0.30 18.86
N ASN A 173 1.02 0.52 19.57
CA ASN A 173 0.46 1.74 19.01
C ASN A 173 1.59 2.66 18.49
N THR A 174 1.23 3.67 17.71
CA THR A 174 2.19 4.65 17.16
C THR A 174 2.96 5.41 18.25
N THR A 175 2.47 5.38 19.48
CA THR A 175 3.09 5.99 20.66
C THR A 175 4.05 5.04 21.37
N GLY A 176 4.00 3.74 21.08
CA GLY A 176 4.90 2.75 21.66
C GLY A 176 4.55 2.30 23.09
N ASP A 177 3.46 2.81 23.68
CA ASP A 177 3.13 2.64 25.10
C ASP A 177 2.10 1.52 25.37
N LYS A 178 1.33 1.11 24.37
CA LYS A 178 0.25 0.12 24.53
C LYS A 178 0.18 -0.86 23.37
N PHE A 179 -0.09 -2.12 23.70
CA PHE A 179 -0.51 -3.09 22.71
C PHE A 179 -1.99 -2.85 22.39
N ILE A 180 -2.26 -2.54 21.13
CA ILE A 180 -3.60 -2.44 20.59
C ILE A 180 -3.87 -3.67 19.74
N ALA A 181 -5.00 -4.34 19.97
CA ALA A 181 -5.48 -5.36 19.05
C ALA A 181 -5.89 -4.66 17.74
N ARG A 182 -5.19 -4.95 16.67
CA ARG A 182 -5.47 -4.39 15.36
C ARG A 182 -5.69 -5.52 14.37
N LYS A 183 -6.78 -5.44 13.64
CA LYS A 183 -6.98 -6.34 12.51
C LYS A 183 -5.95 -6.01 11.44
N ARG A 184 -5.26 -7.03 10.96
CA ARG A 184 -4.25 -6.89 9.92
C ARG A 184 -4.34 -8.03 8.93
N PHE A 185 -4.01 -7.77 7.68
CA PHE A 185 -3.64 -8.81 6.75
C PHE A 185 -2.35 -9.47 7.23
N THR A 186 -2.42 -10.75 7.56
CA THR A 186 -1.24 -11.49 8.05
C THR A 186 -0.72 -12.46 7.03
N LYS A 187 -1.61 -13.06 6.27
CA LYS A 187 -1.28 -14.09 5.29
C LYS A 187 -2.16 -13.96 4.07
N PHE A 188 -1.65 -14.47 2.97
CA PHE A 188 -2.43 -14.74 1.78
C PHE A 188 -2.49 -16.24 1.57
N THR A 189 -3.67 -16.73 1.20
CA THR A 189 -3.97 -18.15 0.93
C THR A 189 -4.39 -18.30 -0.53
N ASN A 190 -4.51 -19.55 -0.97
CA ASN A 190 -4.91 -19.86 -2.33
C ASN A 190 -4.02 -19.18 -3.39
N LEU A 191 -2.73 -19.03 -3.08
CA LEU A 191 -1.77 -18.35 -3.97
C LEU A 191 -1.66 -18.99 -5.35
N PRO A 192 -1.71 -20.32 -5.54
CA PRO A 192 -1.72 -20.92 -6.87
C PRO A 192 -2.92 -20.48 -7.71
N GLU A 193 -4.09 -20.41 -7.08
CA GLU A 193 -5.34 -19.96 -7.71
C GLU A 193 -5.27 -18.47 -8.06
N LEU A 194 -4.77 -17.64 -7.14
CA LEU A 194 -4.52 -16.22 -7.38
C LEU A 194 -3.54 -15.99 -8.54
N MET A 195 -2.44 -16.73 -8.56
CA MET A 195 -1.45 -16.63 -9.65
C MET A 195 -2.00 -17.12 -10.98
N THR A 196 -2.85 -18.15 -10.97
CA THR A 196 -3.54 -18.63 -12.19
C THR A 196 -4.46 -17.55 -12.73
N LEU A 197 -5.22 -16.89 -11.86
CA LEU A 197 -6.10 -15.79 -12.24
C LEU A 197 -5.30 -14.58 -12.76
N TYR A 198 -4.23 -14.20 -12.07
CA TYR A 198 -3.36 -13.09 -12.45
C TYR A 198 -2.68 -13.30 -13.79
N LYS A 199 -2.18 -14.52 -14.06
CA LYS A 199 -1.50 -14.88 -15.32
C LYS A 199 -2.41 -14.94 -16.53
N ARG A 200 -3.74 -14.85 -16.38
CA ARG A 200 -4.64 -14.79 -17.53
C ARG A 200 -4.40 -13.58 -18.43
N THR A 201 -3.97 -12.47 -17.82
CA THR A 201 -3.72 -11.19 -18.52
C THR A 201 -2.30 -10.69 -18.34
N THR A 202 -1.45 -11.42 -17.60
CA THR A 202 -0.11 -10.97 -17.22
C THR A 202 0.94 -11.94 -17.74
N ASP A 203 1.88 -11.44 -18.53
CA ASP A 203 3.11 -12.13 -18.88
C ASP A 203 4.22 -11.79 -17.88
N ILE A 204 4.81 -12.80 -17.26
CA ILE A 204 5.84 -12.65 -16.24
C ILE A 204 7.14 -13.26 -16.75
N GLN A 205 8.14 -12.42 -16.97
CA GLN A 205 9.46 -12.82 -17.41
C GLN A 205 10.49 -12.49 -16.35
N MET A 206 11.19 -13.48 -15.85
CA MET A 206 12.29 -13.29 -14.90
C MET A 206 13.60 -13.12 -15.64
N THR A 207 14.51 -12.31 -15.09
CA THR A 207 15.85 -12.08 -15.70
C THR A 207 16.61 -13.38 -15.92
N GLU A 208 16.39 -14.38 -15.07
CA GLU A 208 17.02 -15.70 -15.14
C GLU A 208 16.52 -16.55 -16.32
N ASP A 209 15.30 -16.29 -16.78
CA ASP A 209 14.65 -17.00 -17.88
C ASP A 209 14.93 -16.31 -19.24
N LEU A 210 15.58 -15.13 -19.21
CA LEU A 210 15.92 -14.34 -20.39
C LEU A 210 17.42 -14.39 -20.67
N ASP A 211 17.80 -14.78 -21.90
CA ASP A 211 19.18 -14.70 -22.37
C ASP A 211 19.55 -13.28 -22.80
N LEU A 212 19.63 -12.38 -21.82
CA LEU A 212 19.93 -10.98 -22.08
C LEU A 212 21.44 -10.73 -22.14
N PRO A 213 21.94 -9.94 -23.11
CA PRO A 213 23.34 -9.55 -23.19
C PRO A 213 23.70 -8.50 -22.12
N VAL A 214 23.64 -8.91 -20.86
CA VAL A 214 23.97 -8.08 -19.69
C VAL A 214 25.28 -8.57 -19.05
N PRO A 215 26.01 -7.69 -18.35
CA PRO A 215 27.26 -8.06 -17.69
C PRO A 215 27.05 -9.05 -16.54
N ASN A 216 28.04 -9.93 -16.33
CA ASN A 216 28.12 -10.74 -15.13
C ASN A 216 28.38 -9.87 -13.90
N VAL A 217 27.68 -10.13 -12.81
CA VAL A 217 27.71 -9.31 -11.60
C VAL A 217 28.50 -9.99 -10.50
N GLU A 218 29.51 -9.31 -10.00
CA GLU A 218 30.20 -9.63 -8.76
C GLU A 218 29.58 -8.79 -7.62
N ARG A 219 28.96 -9.46 -6.64
CA ARG A 219 28.36 -8.81 -5.46
C ARG A 219 29.34 -8.85 -4.30
N ILE A 220 29.70 -7.68 -3.76
CA ILE A 220 30.73 -7.52 -2.75
C ILE A 220 30.10 -6.87 -1.52
N ALA A 221 30.02 -7.62 -0.41
CA ALA A 221 29.63 -7.10 0.87
C ALA A 221 30.86 -6.55 1.60
N VAL A 222 30.90 -5.25 1.84
CA VAL A 222 31.95 -4.56 2.59
C VAL A 222 31.45 -4.33 4.00
N LYS A 223 32.02 -5.03 4.96
CA LYS A 223 31.62 -4.96 6.37
C LYS A 223 32.54 -3.99 7.11
N SER A 224 31.95 -3.10 7.89
CA SER A 224 32.62 -2.26 8.90
C SER A 224 32.06 -2.57 10.26
N GLU A 225 32.89 -2.55 11.28
CA GLU A 225 32.46 -2.67 12.67
C GLU A 225 32.01 -1.31 13.21
N LEU A 226 31.18 -1.34 14.24
CA LEU A 226 30.80 -0.13 14.96
C LEU A 226 32.02 0.51 15.60
N THR A 227 32.07 1.83 15.61
CA THR A 227 33.00 2.59 16.46
C THR A 227 32.45 2.72 17.88
N ASN A 228 33.27 3.03 18.85
CA ASN A 228 32.82 3.27 20.23
C ASN A 228 31.73 4.37 20.28
N ALA A 229 31.84 5.40 19.44
CA ALA A 229 30.84 6.46 19.34
C ALA A 229 29.49 5.94 18.86
N GLN A 230 29.52 5.06 17.86
CA GLN A 230 28.31 4.42 17.32
C GLN A 230 27.68 3.45 18.32
N GLU A 231 28.49 2.67 19.05
CA GLU A 231 28.01 1.76 20.12
C GLU A 231 27.30 2.53 21.22
N ASN A 232 27.95 3.59 21.76
CA ASN A 232 27.35 4.42 22.81
C ASN A 232 26.03 5.06 22.36
N LYS A 233 25.93 5.52 21.10
CA LYS A 233 24.70 6.09 20.56
C LYS A 233 23.63 5.04 20.33
N LEU A 234 24.00 3.83 19.94
CA LEU A 234 23.07 2.71 19.80
C LEU A 234 22.47 2.33 21.17
N ASP A 235 23.28 2.28 22.23
CA ASP A 235 22.81 2.03 23.60
C ASP A 235 21.85 3.13 24.08
N GLU A 236 22.12 4.40 23.76
CA GLU A 236 21.18 5.50 24.02
C GLU A 236 19.84 5.29 23.31
N LEU A 237 19.86 4.89 22.02
CA LEU A 237 18.64 4.60 21.26
C LEU A 237 17.85 3.43 21.87
N VAL A 238 18.55 2.41 22.40
CA VAL A 238 17.93 1.28 23.11
C VAL A 238 17.22 1.76 24.37
N LEU A 239 17.87 2.60 25.18
CA LEU A 239 17.28 3.17 26.41
C LEU A 239 16.05 4.04 26.08
N ARG A 240 16.13 4.87 25.04
CA ARG A 240 14.98 5.68 24.56
C ARG A 240 13.82 4.80 24.13
N THR A 241 14.11 3.67 23.48
CA THR A 241 13.08 2.69 23.09
C THR A 241 12.36 2.12 24.31
N ASP A 242 13.06 1.84 25.40
CA ASP A 242 12.45 1.36 26.65
C ASP A 242 11.59 2.45 27.32
N THR A 243 12.03 3.69 27.25
CA THR A 243 11.28 4.84 27.78
C THR A 243 9.97 5.06 26.98
N ILE A 244 10.03 4.94 25.65
CA ILE A 244 8.83 5.00 24.81
C ILE A 244 7.87 3.85 25.15
N LYS A 245 8.38 2.63 25.32
CA LYS A 245 7.56 1.46 25.69
C LYS A 245 6.85 1.61 27.03
N SER A 246 7.50 2.25 28.00
CA SER A 246 6.91 2.48 29.33
C SER A 246 5.91 3.64 29.35
N GLY A 247 5.71 4.34 28.22
CA GLY A 247 4.85 5.52 28.15
C GLY A 247 5.43 6.75 28.84
N GLY A 248 6.75 6.81 29.02
CA GLY A 248 7.46 7.87 29.73
C GLY A 248 7.70 9.14 28.91
N VAL A 249 7.36 9.17 27.63
CA VAL A 249 7.58 10.32 26.72
C VAL A 249 6.37 10.51 25.81
N GLU A 250 6.01 11.79 25.55
CA GLU A 250 4.99 12.12 24.59
C GLU A 250 5.40 11.78 23.14
N PRO A 251 4.51 11.22 22.31
CA PRO A 251 4.83 10.79 20.94
C PRO A 251 5.32 11.90 20.01
N SER A 252 5.00 13.15 20.33
CA SER A 252 5.47 14.35 19.62
C SER A 252 6.94 14.65 19.93
N GLU A 253 7.40 14.29 21.12
CA GLU A 253 8.78 14.49 21.57
C GLU A 253 9.69 13.38 21.06
N ASP A 254 9.31 12.10 21.28
CA ASP A 254 10.06 10.94 20.79
C ASP A 254 9.13 9.78 20.41
N ASN A 255 9.54 9.01 19.37
CA ASN A 255 8.78 7.88 18.88
C ASN A 255 9.68 6.92 18.09
N MET A 256 9.17 5.70 17.83
CA MET A 256 9.93 4.66 17.12
C MET A 256 10.36 5.09 15.71
N LEU A 257 9.63 6.00 15.05
CA LEU A 257 10.01 6.50 13.73
C LEU A 257 11.25 7.39 13.79
N LYS A 258 11.34 8.27 14.81
CA LYS A 258 12.55 9.07 15.06
C LYS A 258 13.74 8.17 15.38
N ILE A 259 13.56 7.19 16.28
CA ILE A 259 14.61 6.22 16.62
C ILE A 259 15.09 5.47 15.38
N THR A 260 14.19 4.97 14.56
CA THR A 260 14.52 4.27 13.31
C THR A 260 15.30 5.17 12.35
N SER A 261 14.89 6.43 12.21
CA SER A 261 15.60 7.41 11.37
C SER A 261 17.01 7.68 11.91
N GLU A 262 17.16 7.88 13.23
CA GLU A 262 18.46 8.08 13.86
C GLU A 262 19.36 6.85 13.74
N ALA A 263 18.82 5.64 13.89
CA ALA A 263 19.56 4.39 13.73
C ALA A 263 20.08 4.18 12.30
N ARG A 264 19.33 4.60 11.28
CA ARG A 264 19.80 4.60 9.89
C ARG A 264 20.94 5.61 9.68
N LYS A 265 20.80 6.81 10.25
CA LYS A 265 21.84 7.83 10.20
C LYS A 265 23.11 7.36 10.90
N LEU A 266 23.00 6.78 12.10
CA LEU A 266 24.09 6.17 12.86
C LEU A 266 24.84 5.12 12.04
N ALA A 267 24.10 4.21 11.38
CA ALA A 267 24.68 3.16 10.57
C ALA A 267 25.39 3.70 9.31
N THR A 268 25.03 4.90 8.85
CA THR A 268 25.59 5.52 7.64
C THR A 268 26.73 6.47 7.99
N ASP A 269 26.47 7.51 8.79
CA ASP A 269 27.46 8.48 9.27
C ASP A 269 26.93 9.23 10.50
N MET A 270 27.70 9.23 11.59
CA MET A 270 27.34 9.86 12.86
C MET A 270 27.14 11.38 12.74
N ARG A 271 27.84 12.03 11.82
CA ARG A 271 27.73 13.48 11.57
C ARG A 271 26.35 13.90 11.04
N LEU A 272 25.54 12.94 10.57
CA LEU A 272 24.13 13.18 10.25
C LEU A 272 23.23 13.36 11.49
N LEU A 273 23.74 12.98 12.67
CA LEU A 273 23.03 13.11 13.94
C LEU A 273 23.42 14.38 14.68
N ASP A 274 24.73 14.68 14.69
CA ASP A 274 25.28 15.80 15.47
C ASP A 274 26.64 16.21 14.88
N ASP A 275 26.87 17.51 14.74
CA ASP A 275 28.09 18.12 14.22
C ASP A 275 29.32 17.90 15.11
N ARG A 276 29.13 17.42 16.34
CA ARG A 276 30.22 17.08 17.28
C ARG A 276 30.98 15.82 16.87
N TYR A 277 30.36 14.94 16.07
CA TYR A 277 31.02 13.74 15.56
C TYR A 277 31.97 14.10 14.41
N THR A 278 33.02 13.30 14.27
CA THR A 278 34.09 13.48 13.29
C THR A 278 34.13 12.32 12.30
N LEU A 279 34.94 12.42 11.26
CA LEU A 279 35.17 11.32 10.33
C LEU A 279 35.75 10.08 11.02
N ALA A 280 36.56 10.27 12.10
CA ALA A 280 37.14 9.18 12.89
C ALA A 280 36.08 8.34 13.64
N ASP A 281 34.88 8.91 13.84
CA ASP A 281 33.76 8.20 14.48
C ASP A 281 33.02 7.30 13.49
N ASN A 282 33.52 7.17 12.24
CA ASN A 282 32.88 6.42 11.16
C ASN A 282 33.90 5.56 10.41
N ASN A 283 33.54 4.31 10.14
CA ASN A 283 34.37 3.40 9.34
C ASN A 283 33.87 3.25 7.90
N LYS A 284 32.57 3.35 7.68
CA LYS A 284 31.93 3.05 6.38
C LYS A 284 32.36 4.01 5.28
N ILE A 285 32.33 5.32 5.53
CA ILE A 285 32.58 6.35 4.51
C ILE A 285 33.99 6.22 3.93
N MET A 286 35.00 5.96 4.76
CA MET A 286 36.38 5.76 4.29
C MET A 286 36.49 4.52 3.40
N GLN A 287 35.82 3.42 3.75
CA GLN A 287 35.79 2.21 2.89
C GLN A 287 35.13 2.47 1.53
N VAL A 288 34.09 3.31 1.49
CA VAL A 288 33.48 3.76 0.23
C VAL A 288 34.49 4.51 -0.61
N VAL A 289 35.15 5.51 -0.03
CA VAL A 289 36.18 6.32 -0.70
C VAL A 289 37.32 5.44 -1.24
N ASP A 290 37.82 4.52 -0.42
CA ASP A 290 38.90 3.59 -0.79
C ASP A 290 38.54 2.73 -2.01
N ASN A 291 37.35 2.13 -1.98
CA ASN A 291 36.90 1.26 -3.08
C ASN A 291 36.62 2.05 -4.34
N VAL A 292 35.96 3.21 -4.24
CA VAL A 292 35.68 4.08 -5.37
C VAL A 292 36.97 4.57 -6.01
N PHE A 293 37.93 5.03 -5.19
CA PHE A 293 39.21 5.52 -5.70
C PHE A 293 40.04 4.40 -6.35
N LYS A 294 40.09 3.21 -5.74
CA LYS A 294 40.76 2.04 -6.31
C LYS A 294 40.22 1.66 -7.69
N ILE A 295 38.91 1.68 -7.86
CA ILE A 295 38.29 1.43 -9.16
C ILE A 295 38.56 2.59 -10.13
N TYR A 296 38.49 3.82 -9.66
CA TYR A 296 38.81 5.01 -10.45
C TYR A 296 40.21 4.91 -11.07
N GLN A 297 41.22 4.57 -10.28
CA GLN A 297 42.59 4.38 -10.76
C GLN A 297 42.69 3.23 -11.74
N ARG A 298 42.15 2.07 -11.40
CA ARG A 298 42.21 0.87 -12.24
C ARG A 298 41.57 1.07 -13.61
N GLU A 299 40.48 1.80 -13.67
CA GLU A 299 39.71 2.01 -14.89
C GLU A 299 40.04 3.34 -15.59
N THR A 300 41.20 3.94 -15.33
CA THR A 300 41.60 5.23 -15.93
C THR A 300 41.69 5.18 -17.45
N VAL A 301 42.27 4.13 -18.00
CA VAL A 301 42.44 3.95 -19.46
C VAL A 301 41.06 3.81 -20.15
N ASN A 302 40.15 3.04 -19.54
CA ASN A 302 38.85 2.78 -20.11
C ASN A 302 37.82 3.87 -19.76
N ARG A 303 38.22 4.85 -18.92
CA ARG A 303 37.33 5.86 -18.36
C ARG A 303 36.04 5.26 -17.77
N GLY A 304 36.20 4.16 -17.02
CA GLY A 304 35.11 3.46 -16.38
C GLY A 304 34.41 4.34 -15.36
N THR A 305 33.08 4.27 -15.34
CA THR A 305 32.25 5.10 -14.49
C THR A 305 31.69 4.32 -13.30
N GLN A 306 31.34 5.01 -12.24
CA GLN A 306 30.79 4.47 -11.01
C GLN A 306 29.58 5.26 -10.56
N MET A 307 28.64 4.60 -9.91
CA MET A 307 27.47 5.24 -9.33
C MET A 307 27.38 4.92 -7.84
N ILE A 308 27.17 5.96 -7.03
CA ILE A 308 27.08 5.84 -5.58
C ILE A 308 25.66 6.21 -5.16
N PHE A 309 24.96 5.29 -4.52
CA PHE A 309 23.60 5.50 -4.04
C PHE A 309 23.57 5.77 -2.55
N SER A 310 22.93 6.88 -2.18
CA SER A 310 22.51 7.20 -0.81
C SER A 310 21.23 8.02 -0.83
N ASP A 311 20.22 7.57 -0.08
CA ASP A 311 18.97 8.31 0.15
C ASP A 311 19.06 9.19 1.40
N ILE A 312 20.14 9.03 2.18
CA ILE A 312 20.41 9.75 3.42
C ILE A 312 21.58 10.72 3.19
N GLY A 313 21.53 11.89 3.83
CA GLY A 313 22.59 12.89 3.71
C GLY A 313 22.75 13.46 2.31
N THR A 314 21.64 13.60 1.56
CA THR A 314 21.60 14.23 0.24
C THR A 314 22.08 15.68 0.31
N PRO A 315 22.47 16.32 -0.82
CA PRO A 315 22.94 17.70 -0.81
C PRO A 315 21.95 18.62 -0.13
N SER A 316 22.44 19.39 0.85
CA SER A 316 21.70 20.38 1.62
C SER A 316 22.51 21.66 1.70
N THR A 317 21.85 22.81 1.79
CA THR A 317 22.49 24.08 2.08
C THR A 317 22.85 24.21 3.57
N ASP A 318 22.11 23.48 4.43
CA ASP A 318 22.24 23.57 5.87
C ASP A 318 22.61 22.19 6.44
N GLY A 319 23.76 22.12 7.14
CA GLY A 319 24.24 20.95 7.82
C GLY A 319 25.11 20.01 7.00
N PHE A 320 25.48 18.88 7.61
CA PHE A 320 26.37 17.88 7.04
C PHE A 320 25.71 17.12 5.87
N SER A 321 26.44 16.94 4.76
CA SER A 321 26.02 16.18 3.59
C SER A 321 27.05 15.10 3.25
N ILE A 322 26.59 13.85 3.17
CA ILE A 322 27.42 12.73 2.72
C ILE A 322 27.94 12.94 1.29
N TYR A 323 27.13 13.53 0.43
CA TYR A 323 27.51 13.80 -0.96
C TYR A 323 28.69 14.76 -1.05
N ASN A 324 28.64 15.87 -0.31
CA ASN A 324 29.73 16.85 -0.27
C ASN A 324 30.98 16.23 0.34
N GLU A 325 30.83 15.49 1.43
CA GLU A 325 31.97 14.82 2.09
C GLU A 325 32.66 13.81 1.17
N LEU A 326 31.90 12.94 0.52
CA LEU A 326 32.48 11.98 -0.42
C LEU A 326 33.18 12.67 -1.59
N LYS A 327 32.59 13.75 -2.11
CA LYS A 327 33.22 14.54 -3.15
C LYS A 327 34.55 15.13 -2.67
N ASN A 328 34.57 15.77 -1.51
CA ASN A 328 35.77 16.37 -0.94
C ASN A 328 36.87 15.30 -0.72
N LEU A 329 36.53 14.20 -0.07
CA LEU A 329 37.49 13.10 0.19
C LEU A 329 38.04 12.47 -1.09
N LEU A 330 37.25 12.41 -2.16
CA LEU A 330 37.70 11.90 -3.46
C LEU A 330 38.59 12.90 -4.18
N VAL A 331 38.28 14.19 -4.10
CA VAL A 331 39.11 15.28 -4.64
C VAL A 331 40.45 15.34 -3.91
N ASP A 332 40.46 15.24 -2.60
CA ASP A 332 41.69 15.19 -1.78
C ASP A 332 42.60 13.99 -2.17
N ARG A 333 42.00 12.92 -2.69
CA ARG A 333 42.77 11.78 -3.24
C ARG A 333 43.22 11.97 -4.68
N GLY A 334 42.87 13.06 -5.32
CA GLY A 334 43.31 13.41 -6.67
C GLY A 334 42.30 13.06 -7.78
N VAL A 335 41.03 12.83 -7.45
CA VAL A 335 39.97 12.78 -8.48
C VAL A 335 39.62 14.21 -8.89
N PRO A 336 39.69 14.57 -10.18
CA PRO A 336 39.27 15.90 -10.64
C PRO A 336 37.82 16.21 -10.26
N GLU A 337 37.58 17.40 -9.75
CA GLU A 337 36.25 17.79 -9.28
C GLU A 337 35.19 17.73 -10.38
N GLU A 338 35.57 18.07 -11.61
CA GLU A 338 34.71 18.02 -12.80
C GLU A 338 34.31 16.60 -13.23
N GLU A 339 35.00 15.56 -12.76
CA GLU A 339 34.66 14.16 -13.01
C GLU A 339 33.67 13.58 -11.97
N ILE A 340 33.26 14.40 -10.98
CA ILE A 340 32.29 14.03 -9.94
C ILE A 340 31.03 14.86 -10.09
N ALA A 341 29.87 14.24 -10.15
CA ALA A 341 28.60 14.95 -10.28
C ALA A 341 27.54 14.42 -9.29
N PHE A 342 26.59 15.29 -8.99
CA PHE A 342 25.38 14.95 -8.23
C PHE A 342 24.17 14.94 -9.14
N ILE A 343 23.36 13.90 -9.09
CA ILE A 343 22.09 13.84 -9.83
C ILE A 343 21.14 15.01 -9.45
N HIS A 344 21.31 15.55 -8.25
CA HIS A 344 20.51 16.63 -7.70
C HIS A 344 20.73 17.97 -8.44
N ASP A 345 21.87 18.13 -9.09
CA ASP A 345 22.20 19.35 -9.86
C ASP A 345 21.48 19.36 -11.22
N ALA A 346 21.09 18.20 -11.72
CA ALA A 346 20.32 18.07 -12.96
C ALA A 346 18.81 18.31 -12.71
N LYS A 347 18.42 19.58 -12.60
CA LYS A 347 17.06 20.01 -12.19
C LYS A 347 15.98 19.79 -13.27
N ASN A 348 16.34 19.76 -14.54
CA ASN A 348 15.43 19.59 -15.66
C ASN A 348 15.81 18.41 -16.56
N LYS A 349 14.95 18.12 -17.54
CA LYS A 349 15.13 16.99 -18.46
C LYS A 349 16.39 17.13 -19.30
N ASP A 350 16.71 18.31 -19.76
CA ASP A 350 17.88 18.57 -20.62
C ASP A 350 19.19 18.39 -19.85
N ALA A 351 19.26 18.90 -18.61
CA ALA A 351 20.41 18.69 -17.74
C ALA A 351 20.62 17.20 -17.42
N LYS A 352 19.54 16.43 -17.23
CA LYS A 352 19.62 14.96 -17.05
C LYS A 352 20.14 14.25 -18.30
N LEU A 353 19.69 14.66 -19.48
CA LEU A 353 20.19 14.10 -20.74
C LEU A 353 21.66 14.46 -20.97
N GLN A 354 22.10 15.66 -20.63
CA GLN A 354 23.49 16.07 -20.70
C GLN A 354 24.35 15.23 -19.74
N LEU A 355 23.96 15.10 -18.48
CA LEU A 355 24.62 14.27 -17.48
C LEU A 355 24.75 12.81 -17.97
N GLN A 356 23.68 12.26 -18.55
CA GLN A 356 23.69 10.92 -19.12
C GLN A 356 24.71 10.78 -20.27
N ARG A 357 24.82 11.79 -21.15
CA ARG A 357 25.82 11.78 -22.23
C ARG A 357 27.24 11.84 -21.67
N GLN A 358 27.49 12.70 -20.71
CA GLN A 358 28.80 12.85 -20.06
C GLN A 358 29.24 11.58 -19.33
N MET A 359 28.32 10.92 -18.61
CA MET A 359 28.60 9.60 -17.98
C MET A 359 28.92 8.53 -19.02
N ASN A 360 28.14 8.45 -20.10
CA ASN A 360 28.36 7.46 -21.16
C ASN A 360 29.64 7.74 -21.99
N ALA A 361 30.07 8.99 -22.06
CA ALA A 361 31.35 9.38 -22.65
C ALA A 361 32.53 9.12 -21.70
N GLY A 362 32.28 9.02 -20.41
CA GLY A 362 33.29 8.89 -19.35
C GLY A 362 33.91 10.25 -18.97
N GLU A 363 33.25 11.37 -19.27
CA GLU A 363 33.64 12.70 -18.82
C GLU A 363 33.39 12.82 -17.32
N ILE A 364 32.18 12.48 -16.89
CA ILE A 364 31.86 12.28 -15.47
C ILE A 364 32.08 10.79 -15.15
N ARG A 365 32.95 10.53 -14.19
CA ARG A 365 33.33 9.17 -13.81
C ARG A 365 32.69 8.70 -12.52
N ILE A 366 32.25 9.61 -11.65
CA ILE A 366 31.60 9.30 -10.38
C ILE A 366 30.30 10.09 -10.28
N LEU A 367 29.18 9.39 -10.19
CA LEU A 367 27.85 9.99 -10.01
C LEU A 367 27.27 9.61 -8.64
N LEU A 368 26.97 10.59 -7.81
CA LEU A 368 26.23 10.39 -6.58
C LEU A 368 24.74 10.61 -6.83
N ALA A 369 23.90 9.67 -6.39
CA ALA A 369 22.48 9.70 -6.68
C ALA A 369 21.62 9.14 -5.54
N SER A 370 20.42 9.69 -5.37
CA SER A 370 19.36 9.04 -4.59
C SER A 370 18.56 8.06 -5.46
N THR A 371 17.87 7.11 -4.82
CA THR A 371 17.02 6.14 -5.53
C THR A 371 15.99 6.83 -6.41
N GLU A 372 15.29 7.82 -5.87
CA GLU A 372 14.22 8.51 -6.60
C GLU A 372 14.72 9.19 -7.88
N LYS A 373 15.86 9.88 -7.82
CA LYS A 373 16.39 10.65 -8.95
C LYS A 373 17.26 9.83 -9.89
N GLY A 374 18.02 8.88 -9.37
CA GLY A 374 18.97 8.06 -10.15
C GLY A 374 18.48 6.66 -10.46
N GLY A 375 17.53 6.14 -9.68
CA GLY A 375 16.97 4.80 -9.85
C GLY A 375 15.98 4.65 -11.01
N THR A 376 15.46 5.74 -11.60
CA THR A 376 14.50 5.70 -12.70
C THR A 376 14.90 6.61 -13.85
N GLY A 377 14.63 6.18 -15.10
CA GLY A 377 14.76 7.01 -16.31
C GLY A 377 16.18 7.44 -16.71
N LEU A 378 17.23 6.90 -16.09
CA LEU A 378 18.62 7.26 -16.38
C LEU A 378 19.35 6.12 -17.09
N ASN A 379 19.87 6.36 -18.29
CA ASN A 379 20.61 5.39 -19.12
C ASN A 379 22.10 5.71 -19.13
N VAL A 380 22.82 5.31 -18.09
CA VAL A 380 24.25 5.63 -17.86
C VAL A 380 25.16 4.39 -17.83
N GLN A 381 24.63 3.25 -18.27
CA GLN A 381 25.27 1.94 -18.14
C GLN A 381 26.51 1.75 -19.00
N ARG A 382 26.68 2.51 -20.09
CA ARG A 382 27.65 2.18 -21.14
C ARG A 382 29.07 1.91 -20.63
N ARG A 383 29.58 2.73 -19.71
CA ARG A 383 30.92 2.60 -19.12
C ARG A 383 30.88 2.26 -17.63
N MET A 384 29.70 1.88 -17.10
CA MET A 384 29.55 1.66 -15.68
C MET A 384 30.24 0.39 -15.21
N LYS A 385 31.23 0.54 -14.34
CA LYS A 385 32.05 -0.54 -13.80
C LYS A 385 31.59 -0.98 -12.42
N ALA A 386 31.12 -0.04 -11.60
CA ALA A 386 30.66 -0.35 -10.26
C ALA A 386 29.45 0.49 -9.83
N VAL A 387 28.64 -0.11 -8.95
CA VAL A 387 27.60 0.55 -8.18
C VAL A 387 27.88 0.32 -6.70
N HIS A 388 27.68 1.37 -5.89
CA HIS A 388 27.92 1.36 -4.46
C HIS A 388 26.64 1.73 -3.71
N HIS A 389 26.18 0.85 -2.80
CA HIS A 389 25.04 1.09 -1.93
C HIS A 389 25.57 1.47 -0.54
N ILE A 390 25.52 2.76 -0.21
CA ILE A 390 25.96 3.23 1.12
C ILE A 390 24.89 2.96 2.16
N ASP A 391 23.64 3.17 1.79
CA ASP A 391 22.47 2.94 2.63
C ASP A 391 21.58 1.82 2.08
N VAL A 392 20.74 1.29 2.95
CA VAL A 392 19.76 0.26 2.61
C VAL A 392 18.41 0.93 2.31
N PRO A 393 17.86 0.78 1.11
CA PRO A 393 16.54 1.33 0.80
C PRO A 393 15.42 0.53 1.51
N TRP A 394 14.26 1.16 1.69
CA TRP A 394 13.11 0.54 2.35
C TRP A 394 12.42 -0.53 1.51
N LYS A 395 12.48 -0.41 0.19
CA LYS A 395 11.75 -1.28 -0.74
C LYS A 395 12.71 -2.16 -1.53
N PRO A 396 12.37 -3.44 -1.71
CA PRO A 396 13.14 -4.33 -2.58
C PRO A 396 13.24 -3.82 -4.03
N SER A 397 12.15 -3.18 -4.51
CA SER A 397 12.12 -2.55 -5.83
C SER A 397 13.24 -1.53 -6.05
N ASP A 398 13.61 -0.81 -4.99
CA ASP A 398 14.64 0.22 -5.06
C ASP A 398 16.03 -0.40 -5.28
N ILE A 399 16.30 -1.56 -4.65
CA ILE A 399 17.53 -2.33 -4.88
C ILE A 399 17.57 -2.81 -6.33
N ILE A 400 16.47 -3.36 -6.83
CA ILE A 400 16.36 -3.83 -8.22
C ILE A 400 16.60 -2.66 -9.18
N GLN A 401 15.99 -1.50 -8.93
CA GLN A 401 16.15 -0.31 -9.76
C GLN A 401 17.59 0.24 -9.74
N ARG A 402 18.22 0.32 -8.55
CA ARG A 402 19.63 0.74 -8.41
C ARG A 402 20.55 -0.22 -9.18
N ASN A 403 20.39 -1.52 -8.99
CA ASN A 403 21.18 -2.56 -9.67
C ASN A 403 20.93 -2.58 -11.19
N GLY A 404 19.70 -2.32 -11.62
CA GLY A 404 19.33 -2.22 -13.03
C GLY A 404 20.00 -1.06 -13.78
N ARG A 405 20.68 -0.13 -13.09
CA ARG A 405 21.50 0.89 -13.76
C ARG A 405 22.78 0.33 -14.34
N ILE A 406 23.36 -0.71 -13.74
CA ILE A 406 24.61 -1.33 -14.19
C ILE A 406 24.38 -2.65 -14.92
N VAL A 407 23.43 -3.47 -14.45
CA VAL A 407 23.07 -4.76 -15.05
C VAL A 407 22.09 -4.51 -16.20
N ARG A 408 22.61 -3.99 -17.31
CA ARG A 408 21.78 -3.56 -18.42
C ARG A 408 22.49 -3.77 -19.74
N GLN A 409 21.72 -4.04 -20.79
CA GLN A 409 22.21 -4.14 -22.17
C GLN A 409 22.95 -2.85 -22.59
N GLY A 410 23.99 -3.00 -23.39
CA GLY A 410 24.81 -1.88 -23.86
C GLY A 410 25.90 -1.44 -22.88
N ASN A 411 26.10 -2.13 -21.77
CA ASN A 411 27.30 -1.99 -20.94
C ASN A 411 28.50 -2.61 -21.66
N LEU A 412 29.61 -1.86 -21.75
CA LEU A 412 30.84 -2.32 -22.41
C LEU A 412 31.64 -3.35 -21.59
N TYR A 413 31.38 -3.45 -20.30
CA TYR A 413 32.06 -4.39 -19.42
C TYR A 413 31.34 -5.72 -19.38
N LYS A 414 32.10 -6.82 -19.56
CA LYS A 414 31.59 -8.19 -19.38
C LYS A 414 31.38 -8.55 -17.89
N ARG A 415 32.09 -7.88 -16.99
CA ARG A 415 31.99 -8.07 -15.52
C ARG A 415 31.91 -6.72 -14.85
N VAL A 416 30.94 -6.59 -13.94
CA VAL A 416 30.70 -5.39 -13.16
C VAL A 416 30.60 -5.73 -11.68
N GLN A 417 30.78 -4.72 -10.82
CA GLN A 417 30.83 -4.90 -9.38
C GLN A 417 29.70 -4.12 -8.71
N ILE A 418 29.03 -4.76 -7.75
CA ILE A 418 28.02 -4.10 -6.90
C ILE A 418 28.47 -4.24 -5.45
N TYR A 419 28.74 -3.11 -4.82
CA TYR A 419 29.19 -3.01 -3.44
C TYR A 419 28.03 -2.70 -2.50
N TYR A 420 27.92 -3.48 -1.43
CA TYR A 420 26.98 -3.28 -0.34
C TYR A 420 27.77 -2.97 0.93
N TYR A 421 27.67 -1.73 1.43
CA TYR A 421 28.36 -1.31 2.64
C TYR A 421 27.47 -1.54 3.85
N ILE A 422 27.97 -2.33 4.80
CA ILE A 422 27.19 -2.80 5.94
C ILE A 422 27.97 -2.51 7.22
N THR A 423 27.38 -1.70 8.09
CA THR A 423 27.90 -1.55 9.47
C THR A 423 27.34 -2.71 10.30
N THR A 424 28.21 -3.67 10.66
CA THR A 424 27.83 -4.86 11.44
C THR A 424 27.38 -4.44 12.84
N GLY A 425 26.39 -5.14 13.40
CA GLY A 425 25.81 -4.76 14.69
C GLY A 425 24.89 -3.54 14.66
N SER A 426 24.67 -2.94 13.48
CA SER A 426 23.81 -1.78 13.30
C SER A 426 22.49 -2.12 12.61
N PHE A 427 21.69 -1.09 12.39
CA PHE A 427 20.42 -1.19 11.66
C PHE A 427 20.57 -1.66 10.20
N ASP A 428 21.70 -1.46 9.57
CA ASP A 428 21.96 -1.95 8.22
C ASP A 428 21.77 -3.46 8.09
N ASN A 429 22.34 -4.21 9.05
CA ASN A 429 22.26 -5.67 9.02
C ASN A 429 20.82 -6.17 9.08
N TYR A 430 20.01 -5.53 9.91
CA TYR A 430 18.58 -5.82 10.02
C TYR A 430 17.83 -5.49 8.72
N LEU A 431 18.05 -4.31 8.16
CA LEU A 431 17.41 -3.91 6.91
C LEU A 431 17.76 -4.83 5.74
N TRP A 432 19.04 -5.24 5.61
CA TRP A 432 19.45 -6.16 4.55
C TRP A 432 18.77 -7.53 4.68
N GLN A 433 18.62 -8.05 5.91
CA GLN A 433 17.87 -9.29 6.16
C GLN A 433 16.40 -9.17 5.75
N ILE A 434 15.76 -8.06 6.10
CA ILE A 434 14.38 -7.79 5.67
C ILE A 434 14.29 -7.74 4.14
N GLN A 435 15.20 -7.02 3.48
CA GLN A 435 15.20 -6.91 2.02
C GLN A 435 15.39 -8.28 1.35
N GLU A 436 16.30 -9.09 1.84
CA GLU A 436 16.51 -10.45 1.33
C GLU A 436 15.26 -11.31 1.47
N THR A 437 14.61 -11.24 2.65
CA THR A 437 13.37 -11.98 2.92
C THR A 437 12.25 -11.53 1.99
N LYS A 438 12.07 -10.22 1.82
CA LYS A 438 11.07 -9.64 0.91
C LYS A 438 11.34 -10.03 -0.56
N LEU A 439 12.57 -9.93 -1.02
CA LEU A 439 12.95 -10.32 -2.39
C LEU A 439 12.71 -11.81 -2.65
N ARG A 440 13.09 -12.67 -1.71
CA ARG A 440 12.85 -14.13 -1.81
C ARG A 440 11.36 -14.43 -1.92
N TYR A 441 10.57 -13.79 -1.10
CA TYR A 441 9.12 -13.94 -1.06
C TYR A 441 8.46 -13.50 -2.38
N ILE A 442 8.79 -12.30 -2.87
CA ILE A 442 8.28 -11.79 -4.16
C ILE A 442 8.65 -12.76 -5.29
N SER A 443 9.90 -13.22 -5.32
CA SER A 443 10.36 -14.19 -6.33
C SER A 443 9.57 -15.50 -6.25
N GLN A 444 9.32 -16.05 -5.06
CA GLN A 444 8.55 -17.28 -4.88
C GLN A 444 7.11 -17.15 -5.40
N ILE A 445 6.45 -16.02 -5.10
CA ILE A 445 5.10 -15.78 -5.58
C ILE A 445 5.08 -15.65 -7.10
N MET A 446 5.97 -14.80 -7.65
CA MET A 446 5.95 -14.46 -9.08
C MET A 446 6.39 -15.62 -9.98
N THR A 447 7.34 -16.44 -9.55
CA THR A 447 7.84 -17.55 -10.38
C THR A 447 6.92 -18.76 -10.38
N SER A 448 6.11 -18.95 -9.36
CA SER A 448 5.26 -20.16 -9.19
C SER A 448 6.04 -21.49 -9.29
N LYS A 449 7.38 -21.46 -9.18
CA LYS A 449 8.24 -22.66 -9.28
C LYS A 449 8.07 -23.60 -8.08
N THR A 450 7.60 -23.06 -6.95
CA THR A 450 7.20 -23.83 -5.77
C THR A 450 5.81 -23.37 -5.35
N PRO A 451 4.77 -24.21 -5.43
CA PRO A 451 3.43 -23.83 -5.06
C PRO A 451 3.33 -23.72 -3.53
N VAL A 452 3.70 -22.57 -3.00
CA VAL A 452 3.41 -22.22 -1.61
C VAL A 452 1.93 -21.86 -1.55
N ARG A 453 1.15 -22.64 -0.81
CA ARG A 453 -0.31 -22.44 -0.75
C ARG A 453 -0.70 -21.20 0.06
N SER A 454 0.15 -20.80 1.00
CA SER A 454 -0.05 -19.60 1.80
C SER A 454 1.28 -18.91 2.10
N ALA A 455 1.25 -17.59 2.22
CA ALA A 455 2.42 -16.80 2.56
C ALA A 455 2.06 -15.59 3.42
N SER A 456 2.97 -15.17 4.29
CA SER A 456 2.80 -13.97 5.12
C SER A 456 2.87 -12.70 4.27
N ASP A 457 2.13 -11.67 4.62
CA ASP A 457 2.19 -10.39 3.88
C ASP A 457 3.55 -9.70 4.06
N ILE A 458 3.95 -8.94 3.04
CA ILE A 458 5.28 -8.30 2.95
C ILE A 458 5.31 -6.97 3.72
N ASP A 459 4.21 -6.56 4.33
CA ASP A 459 4.02 -5.24 4.90
C ASP A 459 5.24 -4.72 5.68
N GLU A 460 5.45 -3.41 5.65
CA GLU A 460 6.51 -2.72 6.39
C GLU A 460 6.32 -2.94 7.90
N GLN A 461 6.98 -3.96 8.44
CA GLN A 461 7.05 -4.13 9.88
C GLN A 461 7.87 -2.98 10.45
N ALA A 462 7.22 -2.11 11.19
CA ALA A 462 7.93 -1.17 12.04
C ALA A 462 8.83 -1.96 12.98
N MET A 463 10.10 -1.57 13.04
CA MET A 463 11.08 -2.20 13.93
C MET A 463 10.57 -2.20 15.36
N THR A 464 10.60 -3.36 15.98
CA THR A 464 10.23 -3.48 17.40
C THR A 464 11.42 -3.13 18.29
N ALA A 465 11.13 -2.73 19.53
CA ALA A 465 12.20 -2.51 20.50
C ALA A 465 13.02 -3.76 20.82
N SER A 466 12.46 -4.95 20.58
CA SER A 466 13.16 -6.23 20.68
C SER A 466 14.22 -6.40 19.58
N ASP A 467 13.89 -5.95 18.36
CA ASP A 467 14.84 -5.96 17.24
C ASP A 467 16.02 -5.04 17.52
N PHE A 468 15.78 -3.85 18.10
CA PHE A 468 16.84 -2.95 18.52
C PHE A 468 17.78 -3.57 19.56
N LYS A 469 17.20 -4.18 20.60
CA LYS A 469 17.99 -4.85 21.65
C LYS A 469 18.84 -6.00 21.12
N ALA A 470 18.25 -6.81 20.22
CA ALA A 470 18.95 -7.93 19.61
C ALA A 470 20.13 -7.47 18.74
N ILE A 471 19.96 -6.36 18.01
CA ILE A 471 21.01 -5.77 17.19
C ILE A 471 22.13 -5.22 18.07
N ALA A 472 21.80 -4.44 19.10
CA ALA A 472 22.76 -3.81 20.00
C ALA A 472 23.63 -4.82 20.77
N THR A 473 23.07 -5.98 21.13
CA THR A 473 23.82 -7.00 21.87
C THR A 473 24.63 -7.96 21.00
N GLY A 474 24.41 -7.94 19.67
CA GLY A 474 25.12 -8.82 18.73
C GLY A 474 24.92 -10.32 18.97
N ASN A 475 24.04 -10.71 19.90
CA ASN A 475 23.82 -12.09 20.29
C ASN A 475 22.60 -12.68 19.54
N PRO A 476 22.80 -13.59 18.58
CA PRO A 476 21.70 -14.17 17.80
C PRO A 476 20.74 -15.01 18.66
N PHE A 477 21.20 -15.59 19.76
CA PHE A 477 20.35 -16.35 20.66
C PHE A 477 19.44 -15.46 21.51
N LEU A 478 19.87 -14.25 21.81
CA LEU A 478 19.03 -13.26 22.49
C LEU A 478 17.86 -12.83 21.59
N LYS A 479 18.13 -12.65 20.31
CA LYS A 479 17.10 -12.38 19.30
C LYS A 479 16.07 -13.49 19.27
N LEU A 480 16.53 -14.73 19.12
CA LEU A 480 15.66 -15.91 19.10
C LEU A 480 14.83 -16.05 20.38
N ARG A 481 15.47 -15.83 21.54
CA ARG A 481 14.76 -15.85 22.83
C ARG A 481 13.66 -14.79 22.89
N ILE A 482 13.97 -13.54 22.52
CA ILE A 482 13.01 -12.44 22.52
C ILE A 482 11.88 -12.69 21.50
N GLU A 483 12.21 -13.22 20.31
CA GLU A 483 11.22 -13.60 19.31
C GLU A 483 10.27 -14.67 19.85
N LEU A 484 10.78 -15.71 20.50
CA LEU A 484 9.97 -16.77 21.11
C LEU A 484 9.13 -16.28 22.30
N GLU A 485 9.68 -15.41 23.16
CA GLU A 485 8.94 -14.77 24.25
C GLU A 485 7.81 -13.89 23.72
N ASN A 486 8.08 -13.09 22.67
CA ASN A 486 7.07 -12.28 21.99
C ASN A 486 6.00 -13.15 21.30
N GLU A 487 6.40 -14.24 20.65
CA GLU A 487 5.48 -15.18 20.01
C GLU A 487 4.57 -15.84 21.04
N LEU A 488 5.11 -16.25 22.18
CA LEU A 488 4.35 -16.84 23.28
C LEU A 488 3.36 -15.86 23.90
N ASP A 489 3.77 -14.61 24.12
CA ASP A 489 2.88 -13.54 24.58
C ASP A 489 1.81 -13.22 23.54
N LEU A 490 2.18 -13.16 22.26
CA LEU A 490 1.28 -12.96 21.14
C LEU A 490 0.25 -14.08 21.06
N LEU A 491 0.68 -15.34 21.13
CA LEU A 491 -0.21 -16.51 21.09
C LEU A 491 -1.17 -16.52 22.28
N SER A 492 -0.69 -16.16 23.47
CA SER A 492 -1.51 -16.05 24.67
C SER A 492 -2.62 -15.01 24.51
N LYS A 493 -2.27 -13.85 23.98
CA LYS A 493 -3.22 -12.76 23.72
C LYS A 493 -4.16 -13.07 22.55
N ARG A 494 -3.68 -13.73 21.49
CA ARG A 494 -4.53 -14.26 20.40
C ARG A 494 -5.55 -15.27 20.91
N LYS A 495 -5.15 -16.14 21.83
CA LYS A 495 -6.08 -17.09 22.46
C LYS A 495 -7.22 -16.35 23.18
N ILE A 496 -6.89 -15.33 23.96
CA ILE A 496 -7.89 -14.51 24.68
C ILE A 496 -8.80 -13.77 23.69
N ALA A 497 -8.23 -13.15 22.67
CA ALA A 497 -8.99 -12.44 21.63
C ALA A 497 -9.92 -13.41 20.87
N TRP A 498 -9.40 -14.58 20.47
CA TRP A 498 -10.19 -15.61 19.81
C TRP A 498 -11.35 -16.12 20.68
N GLN A 499 -11.10 -16.34 21.98
CA GLN A 499 -12.15 -16.73 22.92
C GLN A 499 -13.27 -15.68 22.98
N ARG A 500 -12.89 -14.39 23.02
CA ARG A 500 -13.84 -13.27 23.00
C ARG A 500 -14.63 -13.19 21.70
N ASP A 501 -13.95 -13.33 20.57
CA ASP A 501 -14.58 -13.31 19.23
C ASP A 501 -15.53 -14.51 19.06
N LEU A 502 -15.16 -15.68 19.60
CA LEU A 502 -16.02 -16.85 19.63
C LEU A 502 -17.31 -16.60 20.44
N GLU A 503 -17.20 -15.94 21.60
CA GLU A 503 -18.37 -15.58 22.40
C GLU A 503 -19.26 -14.57 21.68
N LEU A 504 -18.67 -13.56 21.05
CA LEU A 504 -19.41 -12.58 20.24
C LEU A 504 -20.12 -13.24 19.07
N SER A 505 -19.43 -14.15 18.37
CA SER A 505 -20.01 -14.91 17.26
C SER A 505 -21.19 -15.79 17.73
N LYS A 506 -21.07 -16.46 18.87
CA LYS A 506 -22.17 -17.24 19.45
C LYS A 506 -23.38 -16.37 19.76
N LYS A 507 -23.18 -15.18 20.35
CA LYS A 507 -24.24 -14.22 20.61
C LYS A 507 -24.90 -13.72 19.32
N SER A 508 -24.08 -13.48 18.28
CA SER A 508 -24.58 -13.06 16.97
C SER A 508 -25.44 -14.13 16.30
N VAL A 509 -25.02 -15.41 16.40
CA VAL A 509 -25.82 -16.55 15.91
C VAL A 509 -27.15 -16.63 16.66
N GLN A 510 -27.11 -16.58 17.98
CA GLN A 510 -28.34 -16.62 18.78
C GLN A 510 -29.30 -15.47 18.43
N SER A 511 -28.79 -14.25 18.29
CA SER A 511 -29.59 -13.08 17.85
C SER A 511 -30.15 -13.24 16.44
N ALA A 512 -29.40 -13.92 15.54
CA ALA A 512 -29.91 -14.20 14.19
C ALA A 512 -31.02 -15.27 14.22
N GLU A 513 -30.90 -16.31 15.04
CA GLU A 513 -31.93 -17.32 15.25
C GLU A 513 -33.22 -16.69 15.80
N GLU A 514 -33.12 -15.83 16.83
CA GLU A 514 -34.26 -15.09 17.38
C GLU A 514 -34.96 -14.21 16.32
N ARG A 515 -34.17 -13.56 15.44
CA ARG A 515 -34.72 -12.77 14.32
C ARG A 515 -35.42 -13.64 13.29
N ILE A 516 -34.87 -14.82 12.97
CA ILE A 516 -35.51 -15.78 12.04
C ILE A 516 -36.86 -16.22 12.60
N ASP A 517 -36.94 -16.57 13.86
CA ASP A 517 -38.18 -16.98 14.50
C ASP A 517 -39.23 -15.88 14.48
N LEU A 518 -38.81 -14.63 14.81
CA LEU A 518 -39.69 -13.47 14.73
C LEU A 518 -40.23 -13.23 13.31
N THR A 519 -39.33 -13.32 12.32
CA THR A 519 -39.69 -13.12 10.91
C THR A 519 -40.62 -14.23 10.41
N ASN A 520 -40.39 -15.47 10.79
CA ASN A 520 -41.28 -16.58 10.46
C ASN A 520 -42.69 -16.40 11.08
N HIS A 521 -42.74 -15.87 12.31
CA HIS A 521 -44.02 -15.55 12.94
C HIS A 521 -44.75 -14.42 12.20
N GLN A 522 -44.01 -13.41 11.73
CA GLN A 522 -44.58 -12.33 10.92
C GLN A 522 -45.10 -12.85 9.56
N LEU A 523 -44.32 -13.73 8.89
CA LEU A 523 -44.74 -14.37 7.64
C LEU A 523 -46.03 -15.16 7.80
N SER A 524 -46.12 -15.96 8.86
CA SER A 524 -47.34 -16.74 9.17
C SER A 524 -48.57 -15.84 9.37
N ARG A 525 -48.41 -14.66 9.95
CA ARG A 525 -49.51 -13.68 10.09
C ARG A 525 -49.90 -13.08 8.73
N ILE A 526 -48.90 -12.75 7.89
CA ILE A 526 -49.15 -12.23 6.54
C ILE A 526 -49.91 -13.27 5.70
N ASP A 527 -49.56 -14.55 5.83
CA ASP A 527 -50.25 -15.63 5.11
C ASP A 527 -51.76 -15.70 5.51
N ILE A 528 -52.04 -15.55 6.79
CA ILE A 528 -53.40 -15.50 7.32
C ILE A 528 -54.14 -14.28 6.74
N ASP A 529 -53.51 -13.11 6.74
CA ASP A 529 -54.08 -11.88 6.20
C ASP A 529 -54.32 -11.96 4.69
N ILE A 530 -53.45 -12.62 3.95
CA ILE A 530 -53.62 -12.90 2.51
C ILE A 530 -54.85 -13.81 2.29
N GLU A 531 -55.00 -14.88 3.05
CA GLU A 531 -56.15 -15.78 2.94
C GLU A 531 -57.48 -15.07 3.30
N GLN A 532 -57.49 -14.24 4.32
CA GLN A 532 -58.64 -13.39 4.67
C GLN A 532 -58.97 -12.39 3.54
N ALA A 533 -57.94 -11.75 2.97
CA ALA A 533 -58.10 -10.83 1.85
C ALA A 533 -58.66 -11.53 0.61
N LYS A 534 -58.22 -12.77 0.34
CA LYS A 534 -58.77 -13.59 -0.75
C LYS A 534 -60.21 -13.98 -0.48
N ALA A 535 -60.56 -14.36 0.74
CA ALA A 535 -61.91 -14.77 1.14
C ALA A 535 -62.87 -13.58 1.10
N THR A 536 -62.43 -12.38 1.34
CA THR A 536 -63.24 -11.15 1.31
C THR A 536 -63.29 -10.48 -0.05
N ARG A 537 -62.55 -11.01 -1.07
CA ARG A 537 -62.59 -10.53 -2.44
C ARG A 537 -63.92 -10.85 -3.06
N LYS A 538 -64.82 -9.85 -3.15
CA LYS A 538 -66.09 -10.01 -3.79
C LYS A 538 -65.92 -10.30 -5.28
N GLU A 539 -66.60 -11.33 -5.76
CA GLU A 539 -66.66 -11.69 -7.18
C GLU A 539 -67.16 -10.52 -8.03
N GLU A 540 -66.61 -10.40 -9.25
CA GLU A 540 -67.01 -9.39 -10.23
C GLU A 540 -68.51 -9.57 -10.55
N LEU A 541 -69.33 -8.58 -10.21
CA LEU A 541 -70.71 -8.52 -10.69
C LEU A 541 -70.71 -8.05 -12.14
N ILE A 542 -71.02 -8.94 -13.06
CA ILE A 542 -71.29 -8.62 -14.46
C ILE A 542 -72.76 -8.22 -14.57
N ILE A 543 -73.03 -6.93 -14.77
CA ILE A 543 -74.35 -6.42 -15.09
C ILE A 543 -74.33 -5.80 -16.48
N GLY A 544 -74.80 -6.56 -17.50
CA GLY A 544 -74.87 -6.13 -18.91
C GLY A 544 -73.51 -6.09 -19.60
N GLU A 545 -73.42 -5.50 -20.78
CA GLU A 545 -72.20 -5.45 -21.60
C GLU A 545 -71.12 -4.44 -21.10
N GLU A 546 -71.35 -3.72 -20.01
CA GLU A 546 -70.34 -2.80 -19.43
C GLU A 546 -69.72 -3.37 -18.17
N LYS A 547 -68.41 -3.57 -18.19
CA LYS A 547 -67.55 -3.89 -17.04
C LYS A 547 -67.46 -2.66 -16.11
N LEU A 548 -68.36 -2.53 -15.16
CA LEU A 548 -68.26 -1.56 -14.07
C LEU A 548 -67.48 -2.18 -12.92
N VAL A 549 -66.20 -2.00 -12.91
CA VAL A 549 -65.35 -2.27 -11.73
C VAL A 549 -65.53 -1.13 -10.74
N LYS A 550 -66.56 -1.16 -9.96
CA LYS A 550 -66.64 -0.42 -8.70
C LYS A 550 -66.36 -1.42 -7.58
N ASN A 551 -65.08 -1.58 -7.28
CA ASN A 551 -64.69 -2.07 -5.99
C ASN A 551 -64.66 -0.87 -5.03
N PRO A 552 -65.63 -0.64 -4.18
CA PRO A 552 -65.51 0.35 -3.15
C PRO A 552 -64.42 -0.15 -2.21
N PHE A 553 -63.24 0.49 -2.25
CA PHE A 553 -62.22 0.28 -1.26
C PHE A 553 -62.77 0.76 0.06
N LEU A 554 -62.90 -0.14 1.01
CA LEU A 554 -63.28 0.20 2.37
C LEU A 554 -62.31 -0.53 3.31
N MET A 555 -61.59 0.21 4.12
CA MET A 555 -60.69 -0.32 5.12
C MET A 555 -61.13 0.13 6.50
N GLU A 556 -61.24 -0.83 7.41
CA GLU A 556 -61.53 -0.63 8.82
C GLU A 556 -60.30 -1.00 9.63
N PHE A 557 -59.89 -0.13 10.51
CA PHE A 557 -58.76 -0.30 11.40
C PHE A 557 -59.23 -0.76 12.79
N SER A 558 -58.33 -1.37 13.55
CA SER A 558 -58.62 -1.92 14.88
C SER A 558 -59.08 -0.88 15.92
N ASP A 559 -58.84 0.40 15.67
CA ASP A 559 -59.33 1.55 16.44
C ASP A 559 -60.73 2.02 16.05
N GLY A 560 -61.38 1.32 15.12
CA GLY A 560 -62.72 1.67 14.63
C GLY A 560 -62.71 2.73 13.52
N TYR A 561 -61.57 3.21 13.07
CA TYR A 561 -61.47 4.15 11.96
C TYR A 561 -61.71 3.40 10.61
N THR A 562 -62.63 3.91 9.82
CA THR A 562 -62.94 3.39 8.51
C THR A 562 -62.72 4.43 7.42
N THR A 563 -62.17 4.00 6.28
CA THR A 563 -61.93 4.90 5.13
C THR A 563 -62.12 4.19 3.83
N ASP A 564 -62.70 4.89 2.86
CA ASP A 564 -62.88 4.50 1.47
C ASP A 564 -61.77 5.03 0.55
N SER A 565 -60.80 5.75 1.08
CA SER A 565 -59.68 6.33 0.34
C SER A 565 -58.39 5.54 0.57
N MET A 566 -57.80 4.97 -0.47
CA MET A 566 -56.51 4.27 -0.41
C MET A 566 -55.41 5.13 0.16
N THR A 567 -55.39 6.44 -0.16
CA THR A 567 -54.37 7.38 0.36
C THR A 567 -54.53 7.58 1.86
N LYS A 568 -55.75 7.74 2.35
CA LYS A 568 -56.02 7.88 3.80
C LYS A 568 -55.73 6.57 4.53
N ALA A 569 -56.08 5.43 3.94
CA ALA A 569 -55.73 4.14 4.52
C ALA A 569 -54.19 3.92 4.59
N GLY A 570 -53.46 4.27 3.56
CA GLY A 570 -52.00 4.22 3.55
C GLY A 570 -51.35 5.11 4.61
N ASN A 571 -51.87 6.33 4.80
CA ASN A 571 -51.37 7.24 5.83
C ASN A 571 -51.69 6.74 7.25
N GLN A 572 -52.86 6.13 7.46
CA GLN A 572 -53.22 5.54 8.74
C GLN A 572 -52.39 4.30 9.07
N LEU A 573 -52.12 3.46 8.10
CA LEU A 573 -51.20 2.32 8.26
C LEU A 573 -49.81 2.78 8.60
N ALA A 574 -49.28 3.80 7.91
CA ALA A 574 -47.97 4.37 8.22
C ALA A 574 -47.93 4.96 9.63
N TYR A 575 -49.01 5.61 10.07
CA TYR A 575 -49.12 6.15 11.42
C TYR A 575 -49.15 5.04 12.48
N ILE A 576 -49.92 3.99 12.27
CA ILE A 576 -49.99 2.82 13.17
C ILE A 576 -48.63 2.11 13.23
N CYS A 577 -47.94 1.95 12.09
CA CYS A 577 -46.60 1.37 12.04
C CYS A 577 -45.56 2.22 12.80
N LEU A 578 -45.67 3.56 12.72
CA LEU A 578 -44.80 4.48 13.46
C LEU A 578 -45.05 4.43 14.96
N LEU A 579 -46.32 4.36 15.42
CA LEU A 579 -46.67 4.18 16.83
C LEU A 579 -46.14 2.85 17.38
N TYR A 580 -46.27 1.75 16.60
CA TYR A 580 -45.80 0.43 17.02
C TYR A 580 -44.27 0.34 17.12
N THR A 581 -43.56 1.13 16.32
CA THR A 581 -42.08 1.21 16.40
C THR A 581 -41.63 2.13 17.52
N SER A 582 -42.38 3.15 17.91
CA SER A 582 -42.06 4.02 19.06
C SER A 582 -42.30 3.35 20.39
N ASP A 583 -43.43 2.63 20.57
CA ASP A 583 -43.72 1.88 21.81
C ASP A 583 -42.74 0.73 22.04
N ALA A 584 -42.28 0.04 20.96
CA ALA A 584 -41.26 -0.98 21.07
C ALA A 584 -39.86 -0.42 21.40
N ALA A 585 -39.63 0.88 21.22
CA ALA A 585 -38.40 1.55 21.61
C ALA A 585 -38.41 1.99 23.09
N ASP A 586 -39.57 2.33 23.63
CA ASP A 586 -39.72 2.75 25.05
C ASP A 586 -39.70 1.55 26.03
N GLU A 587 -40.21 0.38 25.65
CA GLU A 587 -40.08 -0.84 26.47
C GLU A 587 -38.65 -1.39 26.59
N ARG A 588 -37.70 -0.92 25.75
CA ARG A 588 -36.28 -1.31 25.83
C ARG A 588 -35.42 -0.33 26.63
N SER A 589 -35.98 0.73 27.13
CA SER A 589 -35.28 1.76 27.96
C SER A 589 -35.69 1.78 29.43
N SER A 590 -36.51 0.83 29.87
CA SER A 590 -36.85 0.62 31.30
C SER A 590 -36.14 -0.59 31.90
#